data_45d6810575eedc60af492353da3c5cd2
#
_entry.id   45d6810575eedc60af492353da3c5cd2
#
_cell.length_a   1.000
_cell.length_b   1.000
_cell.length_c   1.000
_cell.angle_alpha   90.00
_cell.angle_beta   90.00
_cell.angle_gamma   90.00
#
_symmetry.space_group_name_H-M   'P 1'
#
loop_
_entity.id
_entity.type
_entity.pdbx_description
1 polymer ?
#
loop_
_entity_poly.entity_id
_entity_poly.type
_entity_poly.pdbx_seq_one_letter_code
_entity_poly.pdbx_strand_id
1 'polypeptide(L)'
;TNALYADMNHILRQLGDKHIEIEEKSLYCESILRVMTHEIRNSVTPIASLSADLLKHLDRTSISRQREGLEVINSQVKNLTAFLDSYHRLTHLPEPEYKTVSVPALFTKLERLLQAEPRSERVVYCDGKADKSTGKELQVYGDANLLTLALINLIRNALQAVEGQEDGIVRVDTCAGATGHLLITITDNGPGIPPERLSAIFTPFFSTKSGGSGIGLPISQ
;
A
#
# COMPACT_ATOMS: atom_id res chain seq x y z
N THR A 1 -20.90 -46.27 6.02
CA THR A 1 -21.07 -45.72 4.66
C THR A 1 -21.28 -44.20 4.69
N ASN A 2 -22.18 -43.66 5.53
CA ASN A 2 -22.47 -42.22 5.61
C ASN A 2 -21.29 -41.37 6.11
N ALA A 3 -20.49 -41.88 7.07
CA ALA A 3 -19.29 -41.18 7.55
C ALA A 3 -18.22 -41.03 6.45
N LEU A 4 -17.98 -42.08 5.65
CA LEU A 4 -17.02 -42.05 4.54
C LEU A 4 -17.39 -41.05 3.44
N TYR A 5 -18.71 -40.94 3.17
CA TYR A 5 -19.21 -39.92 2.21
C TYR A 5 -19.07 -38.50 2.76
N ALA A 6 -19.26 -38.29 4.08
CA ALA A 6 -19.07 -36.98 4.70
C ALA A 6 -17.59 -36.56 4.66
N ASP A 7 -16.67 -37.46 4.99
CA ASP A 7 -15.23 -37.23 4.95
C ASP A 7 -14.75 -36.96 3.51
N MET A 8 -15.25 -37.73 2.53
CA MET A 8 -14.91 -37.50 1.12
C MET A 8 -15.39 -36.15 0.63
N ASN A 9 -16.62 -35.74 0.97
CA ASN A 9 -17.15 -34.44 0.63
C ASN A 9 -16.38 -33.29 1.31
N HIS A 10 -15.91 -33.49 2.54
CA HIS A 10 -15.07 -32.53 3.23
C HIS A 10 -13.72 -32.35 2.52
N ILE A 11 -13.05 -33.43 2.16
CA ILE A 11 -11.78 -33.43 1.40
C ILE A 11 -11.96 -32.75 0.03
N LEU A 12 -13.05 -33.06 -0.68
CA LEU A 12 -13.32 -32.45 -1.99
C LEU A 12 -13.53 -30.94 -1.89
N ARG A 13 -14.22 -30.45 -0.84
CA ARG A 13 -14.36 -29.01 -0.57
C ARG A 13 -13.01 -28.37 -0.26
N GLN A 14 -12.20 -28.97 0.62
CA GLN A 14 -10.87 -28.44 0.95
C GLN A 14 -9.94 -28.41 -0.28
N LEU A 15 -10.02 -29.40 -1.17
CA LEU A 15 -9.27 -29.40 -2.43
C LEU A 15 -9.77 -28.32 -3.39
N GLY A 16 -11.09 -28.12 -3.46
CA GLY A 16 -11.69 -27.03 -4.26
C GLY A 16 -11.25 -25.67 -3.76
N ASP A 17 -11.33 -25.42 -2.46
CA ASP A 17 -10.91 -24.15 -1.84
C ASP A 17 -9.41 -23.87 -2.06
N LYS A 18 -8.56 -24.90 -1.89
CA LYS A 18 -7.12 -24.77 -2.18
C LYS A 18 -6.83 -24.54 -3.66
N HIS A 19 -7.60 -25.16 -4.55
CA HIS A 19 -7.42 -24.94 -5.98
C HIS A 19 -7.75 -23.50 -6.38
N ILE A 20 -8.84 -22.94 -5.88
CA ILE A 20 -9.22 -21.54 -6.06
C ILE A 20 -8.12 -20.61 -5.52
N GLU A 21 -7.62 -20.87 -4.31
CA GLU A 21 -6.54 -20.08 -3.72
C GLU A 21 -5.25 -20.09 -4.57
N ILE A 22 -4.90 -21.24 -5.16
CA ILE A 22 -3.74 -21.37 -6.04
C ILE A 22 -3.95 -20.60 -7.35
N GLU A 23 -5.15 -20.69 -7.93
CA GLU A 23 -5.49 -19.95 -9.16
C GLU A 23 -5.47 -18.44 -8.92
N GLU A 24 -6.04 -17.96 -7.83
CA GLU A 24 -6.01 -16.55 -7.45
C GLU A 24 -4.57 -16.06 -7.26
N LYS A 25 -3.73 -16.81 -6.55
CA LYS A 25 -2.29 -16.49 -6.38
C LYS A 25 -1.56 -16.49 -7.72
N SER A 26 -1.85 -17.41 -8.62
CA SER A 26 -1.24 -17.48 -9.96
C SER A 26 -1.60 -16.26 -10.79
N LEU A 27 -2.89 -15.89 -10.86
CA LEU A 27 -3.37 -14.69 -11.57
C LEU A 27 -2.77 -13.40 -10.97
N TYR A 28 -2.65 -13.36 -9.65
CA TYR A 28 -1.99 -12.26 -8.95
C TYR A 28 -0.51 -12.13 -9.34
N CYS A 29 0.24 -13.23 -9.33
CA CYS A 29 1.64 -13.25 -9.78
C CYS A 29 1.80 -12.85 -11.25
N GLU A 30 0.94 -13.32 -12.15
CA GLU A 30 0.96 -12.93 -13.56
C GLU A 30 0.70 -11.44 -13.75
N SER A 31 -0.25 -10.87 -12.99
CA SER A 31 -0.55 -9.45 -13.06
C SER A 31 0.64 -8.61 -12.61
N ILE A 32 1.32 -9.00 -11.53
CA ILE A 32 2.54 -8.35 -11.03
C ILE A 32 3.64 -8.41 -12.07
N LEU A 33 3.94 -9.60 -12.62
CA LEU A 33 5.00 -9.78 -13.61
C LEU A 33 4.76 -8.93 -14.87
N ARG A 34 3.51 -8.83 -15.31
CA ARG A 34 3.13 -7.98 -16.45
C ARG A 34 3.40 -6.52 -16.19
N VAL A 35 2.98 -6.01 -15.01
CA VAL A 35 3.23 -4.61 -14.63
C VAL A 35 4.71 -4.36 -14.45
N MET A 36 5.45 -5.26 -13.79
CA MET A 36 6.91 -5.15 -13.64
C MET A 36 7.61 -5.04 -14.99
N THR A 37 7.28 -5.95 -15.92
CA THR A 37 7.89 -5.93 -17.25
C THR A 37 7.62 -4.61 -17.97
N HIS A 38 6.41 -4.06 -17.82
CA HIS A 38 6.02 -2.79 -18.42
C HIS A 38 6.78 -1.61 -17.80
N GLU A 39 6.84 -1.51 -16.47
CA GLU A 39 7.50 -0.40 -15.77
C GLU A 39 9.02 -0.42 -15.93
N ILE A 40 9.64 -1.61 -15.91
CA ILE A 40 11.06 -1.77 -16.20
C ILE A 40 11.34 -1.31 -17.64
N ARG A 41 10.54 -1.75 -18.62
CA ARG A 41 10.71 -1.35 -20.01
C ARG A 41 10.56 0.14 -20.19
N ASN A 42 9.54 0.76 -19.57
CA ASN A 42 9.28 2.20 -19.64
C ASN A 42 10.43 3.04 -19.05
N SER A 43 11.11 2.53 -18.05
CA SER A 43 12.26 3.21 -17.43
C SER A 43 13.57 2.97 -18.20
N VAL A 44 13.80 1.72 -18.63
CA VAL A 44 15.06 1.34 -19.30
C VAL A 44 15.15 1.85 -20.75
N THR A 45 14.03 1.86 -21.50
CA THR A 45 14.04 2.28 -22.90
C THR A 45 14.51 3.74 -23.09
N PRO A 46 13.98 4.75 -22.35
CA PRO A 46 14.49 6.11 -22.43
C PRO A 46 15.95 6.24 -22.00
N ILE A 47 16.38 5.51 -20.95
CA ILE A 47 17.78 5.50 -20.49
C ILE A 47 18.69 5.05 -21.63
N ALA A 48 18.38 3.91 -22.24
CA ALA A 48 19.17 3.34 -23.32
C ALA A 48 19.21 4.26 -24.56
N SER A 49 18.05 4.81 -24.95
CA SER A 49 17.95 5.72 -26.10
C SER A 49 18.74 7.01 -25.90
N LEU A 50 18.56 7.67 -24.74
CA LEU A 50 19.29 8.92 -24.43
C LEU A 50 20.78 8.68 -24.26
N SER A 51 21.18 7.57 -23.63
CA SER A 51 22.60 7.21 -23.50
C SER A 51 23.25 7.01 -24.86
N ALA A 52 22.57 6.29 -25.79
CA ALA A 52 23.06 6.07 -27.14
C ALA A 52 23.14 7.35 -27.96
N ASP A 53 22.16 8.25 -27.83
CA ASP A 53 22.15 9.56 -28.51
C ASP A 53 23.28 10.48 -28.00
N LEU A 54 23.44 10.55 -26.67
CA LEU A 54 24.52 11.32 -26.06
C LEU A 54 25.91 10.84 -26.50
N LEU A 55 26.12 9.49 -26.51
CA LEU A 55 27.38 8.90 -26.95
C LEU A 55 27.66 9.20 -28.44
N LYS A 56 26.64 9.10 -29.31
CA LYS A 56 26.76 9.34 -30.75
C LYS A 56 27.06 10.78 -31.10
N HIS A 57 26.60 11.72 -30.30
CA HIS A 57 26.67 13.14 -30.56
C HIS A 57 27.51 13.92 -29.54
N LEU A 58 28.41 13.24 -28.81
CA LEU A 58 29.17 13.82 -27.69
C LEU A 58 29.92 15.09 -28.11
N ASP A 59 30.55 15.09 -29.29
CA ASP A 59 31.36 16.20 -29.81
C ASP A 59 30.54 17.31 -30.48
N ARG A 60 29.26 17.09 -30.77
CA ARG A 60 28.38 18.01 -31.51
C ARG A 60 27.28 18.63 -30.67
N THR A 61 27.08 18.12 -29.46
CA THR A 61 25.99 18.55 -28.59
C THR A 61 26.48 19.54 -27.55
N SER A 62 25.73 20.64 -27.34
CA SER A 62 26.06 21.61 -26.31
C SER A 62 26.05 20.99 -24.92
N ILE A 63 26.85 21.48 -24.00
CA ILE A 63 26.93 21.02 -22.59
C ILE A 63 25.56 21.08 -21.94
N SER A 64 24.75 22.10 -22.23
CA SER A 64 23.37 22.19 -21.70
C SER A 64 22.52 20.99 -22.09
N ARG A 65 22.54 20.57 -23.35
CA ARG A 65 21.76 19.46 -23.86
C ARG A 65 22.25 18.10 -23.35
N GLN A 66 23.57 17.97 -23.15
CA GLN A 66 24.15 16.78 -22.49
C GLN A 66 23.66 16.70 -21.05
N ARG A 67 23.62 17.81 -20.33
CA ARG A 67 23.14 17.91 -18.97
C ARG A 67 21.67 17.54 -18.86
N GLU A 68 20.80 18.08 -19.70
CA GLU A 68 19.39 17.75 -19.78
C GLU A 68 19.17 16.24 -20.00
N GLY A 69 19.90 15.63 -20.93
CA GLY A 69 19.83 14.19 -21.18
C GLY A 69 20.25 13.35 -19.97
N LEU A 70 21.32 13.76 -19.26
CA LEU A 70 21.76 13.09 -18.03
C LEU A 70 20.78 13.29 -16.88
N GLU A 71 20.12 14.44 -16.76
CA GLU A 71 19.09 14.70 -15.75
C GLU A 71 17.86 13.79 -15.98
N VAL A 72 17.44 13.60 -17.23
CA VAL A 72 16.36 12.67 -17.57
C VAL A 72 16.75 11.22 -17.23
N ILE A 73 17.98 10.79 -17.60
CA ILE A 73 18.47 9.45 -17.27
C ILE A 73 18.45 9.27 -15.74
N ASN A 74 18.98 10.22 -14.98
CA ASN A 74 19.03 10.15 -13.52
C ASN A 74 17.61 10.08 -12.90
N SER A 75 16.66 10.84 -13.45
CA SER A 75 15.25 10.77 -13.04
C SER A 75 14.66 9.39 -13.29
N GLN A 76 14.89 8.79 -14.47
CA GLN A 76 14.41 7.44 -14.78
C GLN A 76 15.02 6.36 -13.88
N VAL A 77 16.31 6.46 -13.56
CA VAL A 77 16.98 5.54 -12.61
C VAL A 77 16.35 5.66 -11.24
N LYS A 78 16.10 6.87 -10.73
CA LYS A 78 15.42 7.09 -9.45
C LYS A 78 14.01 6.47 -9.43
N ASN A 79 13.24 6.67 -10.49
CA ASN A 79 11.90 6.09 -10.62
C ASN A 79 11.94 4.55 -10.61
N LEU A 80 12.89 3.96 -11.35
CA LEU A 80 13.07 2.50 -11.38
C LEU A 80 13.49 1.96 -10.00
N THR A 81 14.40 2.63 -9.30
CA THR A 81 14.81 2.24 -7.95
C THR A 81 13.61 2.28 -6.99
N ALA A 82 12.84 3.37 -6.98
CA ALA A 82 11.65 3.49 -6.15
C ALA A 82 10.60 2.41 -6.46
N PHE A 83 10.45 2.04 -7.72
CA PHE A 83 9.59 0.95 -8.15
C PHE A 83 10.09 -0.41 -7.62
N LEU A 84 11.39 -0.72 -7.75
CA LEU A 84 11.98 -1.96 -7.23
C LEU A 84 11.89 -2.05 -5.70
N ASP A 85 12.12 -0.95 -4.97
CA ASP A 85 11.95 -0.88 -3.52
C ASP A 85 10.49 -1.15 -3.12
N SER A 86 9.56 -0.66 -3.93
CA SER A 86 8.14 -0.88 -3.75
C SER A 86 7.77 -2.34 -3.95
N TYR A 87 8.29 -2.96 -5.01
CA TYR A 87 8.13 -4.38 -5.27
C TYR A 87 8.70 -5.24 -4.16
N HIS A 88 9.93 -4.93 -3.70
CA HIS A 88 10.56 -5.66 -2.61
C HIS A 88 9.70 -5.62 -1.33
N ARG A 89 9.13 -4.47 -0.99
CA ARG A 89 8.20 -4.34 0.16
C ARG A 89 6.94 -5.17 0.02
N LEU A 90 6.42 -5.32 -1.19
CA LEU A 90 5.22 -6.13 -1.45
C LEU A 90 5.50 -7.64 -1.31
N THR A 91 6.68 -8.10 -1.76
CA THR A 91 7.02 -9.52 -1.83
C THR A 91 7.75 -10.07 -0.60
N HIS A 92 8.29 -9.18 0.25
CA HIS A 92 9.08 -9.54 1.42
C HIS A 92 8.49 -8.93 2.70
N LEU A 93 7.19 -9.14 2.92
CA LEU A 93 6.60 -8.87 4.22
C LEU A 93 7.21 -9.86 5.24
N PRO A 94 7.68 -9.39 6.40
CA PRO A 94 8.16 -10.28 7.45
C PRO A 94 7.03 -11.18 7.94
N GLU A 95 7.38 -12.36 8.44
CA GLU A 95 6.41 -13.20 9.15
C GLU A 95 5.83 -12.42 10.35
N PRO A 96 4.50 -12.43 10.54
CA PRO A 96 3.88 -11.62 11.58
C PRO A 96 4.21 -12.14 12.98
N GLU A 97 4.66 -11.26 13.85
CA GLU A 97 4.84 -11.51 15.28
C GLU A 97 3.59 -11.11 16.07
N TYR A 98 2.70 -12.06 16.29
CA TYR A 98 1.45 -11.82 17.02
C TYR A 98 1.68 -11.59 18.51
N LYS A 99 1.31 -10.41 19.00
CA LYS A 99 1.39 -10.01 20.43
C LYS A 99 0.19 -9.14 20.79
N THR A 100 -0.07 -8.99 22.09
CA THR A 100 -1.05 -8.00 22.56
C THR A 100 -0.49 -6.60 22.34
N VAL A 101 -1.19 -5.81 21.53
CA VAL A 101 -0.82 -4.44 21.15
C VAL A 101 -1.80 -3.48 21.79
N SER A 102 -1.30 -2.49 22.54
CA SER A 102 -2.07 -1.37 23.07
C SER A 102 -2.43 -0.41 21.92
N VAL A 103 -3.72 -0.13 21.75
CA VAL A 103 -4.20 0.80 20.70
C VAL A 103 -3.74 2.24 20.96
N PRO A 104 -3.78 2.77 22.19
CA PRO A 104 -3.21 4.08 22.50
C PRO A 104 -1.71 4.17 22.18
N ALA A 105 -0.93 3.14 22.51
CA ALA A 105 0.50 3.11 22.18
C ALA A 105 0.74 3.08 20.66
N LEU A 106 -0.09 2.33 19.92
CA LEU A 106 -0.06 2.28 18.46
C LEU A 106 -0.34 3.66 17.86
N PHE A 107 -1.35 4.37 18.36
CA PHE A 107 -1.69 5.71 17.86
C PHE A 107 -0.61 6.74 18.19
N THR A 108 -0.03 6.71 19.39
CA THR A 108 1.12 7.56 19.73
C THR A 108 2.31 7.32 18.80
N LYS A 109 2.56 6.05 18.41
CA LYS A 109 3.59 5.71 17.44
C LYS A 109 3.26 6.27 16.05
N LEU A 110 2.00 6.15 15.60
CA LEU A 110 1.53 6.69 14.32
C LEU A 110 1.68 8.21 14.27
N GLU A 111 1.24 8.94 15.30
CA GLU A 111 1.38 10.39 15.41
C GLU A 111 2.85 10.82 15.21
N ARG A 112 3.77 10.18 15.93
CA ARG A 112 5.22 10.48 15.80
C ARG A 112 5.75 10.23 14.39
N LEU A 113 5.37 9.11 13.76
CA LEU A 113 5.85 8.76 12.44
C LEU A 113 5.27 9.67 11.34
N LEU A 114 4.05 10.16 11.54
CA LEU A 114 3.37 11.05 10.61
C LEU A 114 3.72 12.53 10.80
N GLN A 115 4.40 12.93 11.89
CA GLN A 115 4.78 14.33 12.14
C GLN A 115 5.59 14.96 10.99
N ALA A 116 6.39 14.16 10.30
CA ALA A 116 7.18 14.61 9.14
C ALA A 116 6.38 14.68 7.82
N GLU A 117 5.16 14.15 7.81
CA GLU A 117 4.32 14.17 6.61
C GLU A 117 3.69 15.55 6.42
N PRO A 118 3.64 16.06 5.20
CA PRO A 118 2.91 17.28 4.89
C PRO A 118 1.45 17.16 5.36
N ARG A 119 0.96 18.20 6.04
CA ARG A 119 -0.44 18.28 6.53
C ARG A 119 -0.83 17.22 7.56
N SER A 120 0.13 16.70 8.31
CA SER A 120 -0.13 15.79 9.44
C SER A 120 -1.07 16.40 10.49
N GLU A 121 -1.12 17.73 10.60
CA GLU A 121 -2.04 18.49 11.44
C GLU A 121 -3.52 18.29 11.09
N ARG A 122 -3.82 17.79 9.88
CA ARG A 122 -5.18 17.47 9.44
C ARG A 122 -5.68 16.13 9.94
N VAL A 123 -4.82 15.33 10.56
CA VAL A 123 -5.19 14.02 11.13
C VAL A 123 -5.75 14.21 12.53
N VAL A 124 -7.00 13.85 12.71
CA VAL A 124 -7.69 13.90 14.00
C VAL A 124 -7.90 12.47 14.49
N TYR A 125 -7.29 12.15 15.62
CA TYR A 125 -7.49 10.86 16.28
C TYR A 125 -8.64 10.99 17.27
N CYS A 126 -9.74 10.31 16.98
CA CYS A 126 -10.93 10.32 17.81
C CYS A 126 -10.89 9.15 18.79
N ASP A 127 -11.23 9.43 20.03
CA ASP A 127 -11.14 8.60 21.23
C ASP A 127 -11.21 7.08 21.06
N GLY A 128 -10.04 6.46 20.97
CA GLY A 128 -9.86 5.00 21.04
C GLY A 128 -9.09 4.55 22.29
N LYS A 129 -9.01 5.40 23.33
CA LYS A 129 -8.15 5.13 24.50
C LYS A 129 -8.71 4.06 25.43
N ALA A 130 -10.02 3.93 25.50
CA ALA A 130 -10.67 2.97 26.37
C ALA A 130 -11.98 2.45 25.75
N ASP A 131 -12.32 1.19 26.04
CA ASP A 131 -13.64 0.65 25.79
C ASP A 131 -14.65 1.43 26.65
N LYS A 132 -15.60 2.10 26.01
CA LYS A 132 -16.64 2.92 26.67
C LYS A 132 -17.51 2.10 27.63
N SER A 133 -17.59 0.78 27.46
CA SER A 133 -18.40 -0.11 28.29
C SER A 133 -17.66 -0.63 29.53
N THR A 134 -16.35 -0.85 29.41
CA THR A 134 -15.54 -1.46 30.47
C THR A 134 -14.54 -0.53 31.12
N GLY A 135 -14.26 0.65 30.50
CA GLY A 135 -13.23 1.60 30.93
C GLY A 135 -11.79 1.06 30.79
N LYS A 136 -11.63 -0.14 30.20
CA LYS A 136 -10.33 -0.76 30.00
C LYS A 136 -9.67 -0.23 28.71
N GLU A 137 -8.34 -0.18 28.73
CA GLU A 137 -7.54 0.16 27.57
C GLU A 137 -7.84 -0.81 26.41
N LEU A 138 -8.05 -0.25 25.22
CA LEU A 138 -8.25 -1.05 24.00
C LEU A 138 -6.97 -1.76 23.61
N GLN A 139 -7.07 -3.07 23.42
CA GLN A 139 -5.97 -3.92 23.01
C GLN A 139 -6.40 -4.79 21.82
N VAL A 140 -5.46 -5.10 20.94
CA VAL A 140 -5.65 -6.00 19.80
C VAL A 140 -4.53 -7.04 19.78
N TYR A 141 -4.86 -8.27 19.40
CA TYR A 141 -3.86 -9.31 19.18
C TYR A 141 -3.40 -9.28 17.74
N GLY A 142 -2.15 -8.86 17.51
CA GLY A 142 -1.62 -8.66 16.18
C GLY A 142 -0.13 -8.30 16.17
N ASP A 143 0.40 -7.99 15.00
CA ASP A 143 1.76 -7.47 14.83
C ASP A 143 1.73 -5.93 14.80
N ALA A 144 2.37 -5.30 15.79
CA ALA A 144 2.39 -3.84 15.91
C ALA A 144 3.08 -3.13 14.72
N ASN A 145 4.05 -3.76 14.05
CA ASN A 145 4.76 -3.16 12.93
C ASN A 145 3.93 -3.25 11.65
N LEU A 146 3.31 -4.40 11.39
CA LEU A 146 2.42 -4.58 10.24
C LEU A 146 1.17 -3.71 10.37
N LEU A 147 0.56 -3.64 11.56
CA LEU A 147 -0.55 -2.70 11.83
C LEU A 147 -0.13 -1.24 11.63
N THR A 148 1.05 -0.86 12.11
CA THR A 148 1.60 0.49 11.89
C THR A 148 1.77 0.77 10.40
N LEU A 149 2.33 -0.18 9.64
CA LEU A 149 2.55 -0.03 8.21
C LEU A 149 1.24 0.15 7.45
N ALA A 150 0.24 -0.69 7.71
CA ALA A 150 -1.07 -0.61 7.09
C ALA A 150 -1.75 0.72 7.38
N LEU A 151 -1.79 1.15 8.66
CA LEU A 151 -2.42 2.40 9.06
C LEU A 151 -1.71 3.63 8.48
N ILE A 152 -0.37 3.66 8.44
CA ILE A 152 0.38 4.74 7.78
C ILE A 152 0.01 4.82 6.29
N ASN A 153 -0.05 3.69 5.58
CA ASN A 153 -0.42 3.68 4.17
C ASN A 153 -1.83 4.25 3.94
N LEU A 154 -2.79 3.85 4.77
CA LEU A 154 -4.17 4.34 4.66
C LEU A 154 -4.27 5.84 5.00
N ILE A 155 -3.61 6.30 6.08
CA ILE A 155 -3.62 7.72 6.47
C ILE A 155 -2.93 8.58 5.41
N ARG A 156 -1.81 8.16 4.84
CA ARG A 156 -1.15 8.86 3.73
C ARG A 156 -2.05 8.97 2.50
N ASN A 157 -2.77 7.91 2.16
CA ASN A 157 -3.73 7.94 1.06
C ASN A 157 -4.85 8.95 1.31
N ALA A 158 -5.37 9.00 2.54
CA ALA A 158 -6.39 9.96 2.97
C ALA A 158 -5.86 11.41 2.96
N LEU A 159 -4.65 11.67 3.49
CA LEU A 159 -4.00 12.99 3.44
C LEU A 159 -3.80 13.47 2.00
N GLN A 160 -3.41 12.59 1.10
CA GLN A 160 -3.29 12.89 -0.33
C GLN A 160 -4.64 13.15 -0.99
N ALA A 161 -5.72 12.46 -0.56
CA ALA A 161 -7.05 12.70 -1.11
C ALA A 161 -7.58 14.11 -0.78
N VAL A 162 -7.19 14.67 0.37
CA VAL A 162 -7.58 16.01 0.81
C VAL A 162 -6.55 17.09 0.43
N GLU A 163 -5.56 16.79 -0.40
CA GLU A 163 -4.43 17.69 -0.68
C GLU A 163 -4.86 18.97 -1.40
N GLY A 164 -5.79 19.22 -2.02
CA GLY A 164 -6.22 20.48 -2.66
C GLY A 164 -7.30 21.24 -1.89
N GLN A 165 -7.71 20.75 -0.73
CA GLN A 165 -8.85 21.29 0.00
C GLN A 165 -8.39 22.13 1.19
N GLU A 166 -9.01 23.29 1.41
CA GLU A 166 -8.73 24.16 2.57
C GLU A 166 -9.22 23.54 3.88
N ASP A 167 -10.38 22.91 3.84
CA ASP A 167 -11.06 22.22 4.95
C ASP A 167 -10.80 20.70 4.99
N GLY A 168 -9.75 20.24 4.28
CA GLY A 168 -9.39 18.83 4.23
C GLY A 168 -9.09 18.28 5.63
N ILE A 169 -9.77 17.18 6.00
CA ILE A 169 -9.62 16.51 7.30
C ILE A 169 -9.54 15.00 7.10
N VAL A 170 -8.70 14.36 7.90
CA VAL A 170 -8.60 12.89 8.01
C VAL A 170 -8.91 12.49 9.43
N ARG A 171 -9.89 11.65 9.63
CA ARG A 171 -10.35 11.20 10.93
C ARG A 171 -10.01 9.72 11.12
N VAL A 172 -9.39 9.41 12.27
CA VAL A 172 -9.04 8.03 12.66
C VAL A 172 -9.86 7.70 13.90
N ASP A 173 -10.85 6.83 13.75
CA ASP A 173 -11.75 6.40 14.81
C ASP A 173 -11.48 4.94 15.19
N THR A 174 -11.76 4.58 16.45
CA THR A 174 -11.76 3.19 16.91
C THR A 174 -13.03 2.87 17.67
N CYS A 175 -13.57 1.69 17.42
CA CYS A 175 -14.65 1.14 18.21
C CYS A 175 -14.47 -0.36 18.45
N ALA A 176 -14.94 -0.82 19.60
CA ALA A 176 -15.06 -2.25 19.88
C ALA A 176 -16.26 -2.81 19.11
N GLY A 177 -16.05 -3.82 18.29
CA GLY A 177 -17.11 -4.54 17.57
C GLY A 177 -17.80 -5.56 18.46
N ALA A 178 -19.01 -5.96 18.06
CA ALA A 178 -19.89 -6.87 18.83
C ALA A 178 -19.29 -8.28 19.10
N THR A 179 -18.28 -8.70 18.35
CA THR A 179 -17.68 -10.06 18.42
C THR A 179 -16.25 -10.06 18.95
N GLY A 180 -15.86 -9.05 19.75
CA GLY A 180 -14.51 -8.94 20.30
C GLY A 180 -13.46 -8.47 19.26
N HIS A 181 -13.90 -8.04 18.07
CA HIS A 181 -13.04 -7.41 17.09
C HIS A 181 -12.91 -5.91 17.38
N LEU A 182 -11.74 -5.35 17.09
CA LEU A 182 -11.53 -3.91 17.08
C LEU A 182 -11.70 -3.41 15.63
N LEU A 183 -12.54 -2.38 15.46
CA LEU A 183 -12.67 -1.67 14.20
C LEU A 183 -11.88 -0.37 14.27
N ILE A 184 -10.91 -0.18 13.38
CA ILE A 184 -10.21 1.08 13.15
C ILE A 184 -10.70 1.64 11.83
N THR A 185 -11.31 2.83 11.86
CA THR A 185 -11.87 3.48 10.67
C THR A 185 -11.06 4.72 10.35
N ILE A 186 -10.65 4.85 9.10
CA ILE A 186 -9.99 6.05 8.57
C ILE A 186 -10.94 6.67 7.57
N THR A 187 -11.35 7.92 7.82
CA THR A 187 -12.30 8.66 6.99
C THR A 187 -11.66 9.96 6.54
N ASP A 188 -11.73 10.27 5.27
CA ASP A 188 -11.36 11.55 4.69
C ASP A 188 -12.59 12.24 4.07
N ASN A 189 -12.53 13.57 3.94
CA ASN A 189 -13.54 14.34 3.21
C ASN A 189 -13.10 14.69 1.79
N GLY A 190 -12.20 13.88 1.22
CA GLY A 190 -11.72 14.02 -0.14
C GLY A 190 -12.78 13.72 -1.20
N PRO A 191 -12.42 13.73 -2.49
CA PRO A 191 -13.34 13.52 -3.60
C PRO A 191 -13.89 12.09 -3.70
N GLY A 192 -13.38 11.17 -2.87
CA GLY A 192 -13.74 9.76 -2.91
C GLY A 192 -13.14 9.00 -4.11
N ILE A 193 -13.55 7.74 -4.24
CA ILE A 193 -13.09 6.84 -5.30
C ILE A 193 -14.28 6.50 -6.19
N PRO A 194 -14.19 6.76 -7.52
CA PRO A 194 -15.25 6.39 -8.45
C PRO A 194 -15.58 4.89 -8.38
N PRO A 195 -16.88 4.52 -8.43
CA PRO A 195 -17.30 3.11 -8.27
C PRO A 195 -16.61 2.13 -9.22
N GLU A 196 -16.36 2.55 -10.45
CA GLU A 196 -15.67 1.75 -11.48
C GLU A 196 -14.22 1.43 -11.15
N ARG A 197 -13.61 2.13 -10.19
CA ARG A 197 -12.23 1.93 -9.76
C ARG A 197 -12.10 1.14 -8.47
N LEU A 198 -13.20 0.97 -7.71
CA LEU A 198 -13.16 0.29 -6.42
C LEU A 198 -12.63 -1.15 -6.50
N SER A 199 -12.91 -1.87 -7.59
CA SER A 199 -12.36 -3.22 -7.80
C SER A 199 -10.87 -3.25 -8.11
N ALA A 200 -10.31 -2.12 -8.59
CA ALA A 200 -8.92 -2.04 -9.03
C ALA A 200 -7.97 -1.47 -7.96
N ILE A 201 -8.48 -0.78 -6.92
CA ILE A 201 -7.61 -0.08 -5.93
C ILE A 201 -6.70 -1.01 -5.12
N PHE A 202 -7.05 -2.29 -5.00
CA PHE A 202 -6.21 -3.30 -4.35
C PHE A 202 -5.32 -4.08 -5.33
N THR A 203 -5.41 -3.76 -6.63
CA THR A 203 -4.49 -4.34 -7.61
C THR A 203 -3.11 -3.70 -7.45
N PRO A 204 -2.03 -4.49 -7.27
CA PRO A 204 -0.69 -3.95 -7.14
C PRO A 204 -0.31 -3.03 -8.29
N PHE A 205 0.37 -1.94 -7.96
CA PHE A 205 0.83 -0.89 -8.90
C PHE A 205 -0.29 -0.10 -9.59
N PHE A 206 -1.55 -0.34 -9.26
CA PHE A 206 -2.63 0.52 -9.71
C PHE A 206 -2.59 1.84 -8.96
N SER A 207 -2.37 2.93 -9.68
CA SER A 207 -2.39 4.28 -9.14
C SER A 207 -2.96 5.25 -10.16
N THR A 208 -3.78 6.17 -9.69
CA THR A 208 -4.28 7.29 -10.50
C THR A 208 -3.47 8.57 -10.29
N LYS A 209 -2.44 8.49 -9.42
CA LYS A 209 -1.61 9.63 -9.00
C LYS A 209 -0.28 9.59 -9.74
N SER A 210 0.20 10.73 -10.22
CA SER A 210 1.55 10.86 -10.75
C SER A 210 2.57 10.63 -9.63
N GLY A 211 3.42 9.60 -9.78
CA GLY A 211 4.43 9.23 -8.77
C GLY A 211 3.93 8.33 -7.62
N GLY A 212 2.66 7.91 -7.64
CA GLY A 212 2.16 6.93 -6.69
C GLY A 212 2.62 5.51 -7.03
N SER A 213 3.20 4.79 -6.08
CA SER A 213 3.68 3.41 -6.28
C SER A 213 2.55 2.39 -6.52
N GLY A 214 1.31 2.70 -6.12
CA GLY A 214 0.15 1.79 -6.24
C GLY A 214 0.25 0.52 -5.41
N ILE A 215 1.12 0.47 -4.37
CA ILE A 215 1.29 -0.71 -3.53
C ILE A 215 0.78 -0.53 -2.09
N GLY A 216 0.49 0.69 -1.67
CA GLY A 216 0.08 0.98 -0.30
C GLY A 216 -1.18 0.22 0.10
N LEU A 217 -2.25 0.28 -0.70
CA LEU A 217 -3.50 -0.46 -0.44
C LEU A 217 -3.32 -1.99 -0.53
N PRO A 218 -2.66 -2.56 -1.54
CA PRO A 218 -2.36 -3.99 -1.57
C PRO A 218 -1.61 -4.52 -0.35
N ILE A 219 -0.63 -3.77 0.18
CA ILE A 219 0.11 -4.17 1.41
C ILE A 219 -0.78 -4.09 2.66
N SER A 220 -1.82 -3.24 2.65
CA SER A 220 -2.72 -3.04 3.79
C SER A 220 -3.87 -4.06 3.84
N GLN A 221 -3.99 -4.92 2.86
CA GLN A 221 -4.98 -6.00 2.77
C GLN A 221 -4.50 -7.28 3.48
#